data_b9f9d9ded986cf072fe1064b45b96a41
#
_entry.id   b9f9d9ded986cf072fe1064b45b96a41
#
_cell.length_a   1.000
_cell.length_b   1.000
_cell.length_c   1.000
_cell.angle_alpha   90.00
_cell.angle_beta   90.00
_cell.angle_gamma   90.00
#
_symmetry.space_group_name_H-M   'P 1'
#
loop_
_entity.id
_entity.type
_entity.pdbx_description
1 polymer ?
#
loop_
_entity_poly.entity_id
_entity_poly.type
_entity_poly.pdbx_seq_one_letter_code
_entity_poly.pdbx_strand_id
1 'polypeptide(L)'
;MKIQKRIAALLLAALTLVGCTGCAGVSSSTNQNDMEFVSTGGKDIERDVQADDVFSLNSNPNYSFNPLIATNLSNQLICDLVYENMVEVDDNFGVIPNVITTWTHSDDCKTWTLNIGEGHVFHDGTPVTAKDLRYSLDRAITADRYLGRFASYQGAYVANDTQLVVSLGLGDGQFIKLLNIPIIKSGSYGEKYPIGSGPYTYNEDHTELHAYEGYSTEYASYGSLPVDVIYIKEYPAQEEIISAFEDAYIDVTVNDPSSYTNLGFASANEIRSFATTNMHYVAFNEKTLLGRYNVFRYALSYAFDRAYLEELLGGNAAASPIPMYPTCPSYPQELADKLAYNMDTCKRILEGAGVLDHDNDGRLEYMSGSIQEIELSFLVCSDSSAKAGVANRFAEIMDSIGLTVVVNSLPWDDYVEALQKGEFDMYYGEIKLRNNFDLTELLDPDNKYDEEKNPNGINFTGITDPNYVMYLNDYLAAGDVERDYKYNQFCSYLTENCPIVVIGFEKQEIITHRGCVKGVDANAGNPLYNFQNWEITLG
;
A
#
# COMPACT_ATOMS: atom_id res chain seq x y z
N MET A 1 -24.41 -3.02 -14.98
CA MET A 1 -23.52 -4.16 -15.16
C MET A 1 -22.07 -3.79 -15.58
N LYS A 2 -21.80 -2.67 -16.24
CA LYS A 2 -20.43 -2.18 -16.53
C LYS A 2 -19.88 -1.24 -15.45
N ILE A 3 -20.72 -0.65 -14.62
CA ILE A 3 -20.37 0.34 -13.58
C ILE A 3 -19.89 -0.37 -12.30
N GLN A 4 -20.50 -1.48 -11.91
CA GLN A 4 -20.06 -2.28 -10.77
C GLN A 4 -18.63 -2.82 -10.87
N LYS A 5 -18.13 -3.02 -12.10
CA LYS A 5 -16.75 -3.47 -12.33
C LYS A 5 -15.67 -2.40 -12.10
N ARG A 6 -16.03 -1.10 -12.09
CA ARG A 6 -15.06 -0.01 -11.94
C ARG A 6 -14.91 0.47 -10.49
N ILE A 7 -15.98 0.40 -9.69
CA ILE A 7 -15.91 0.65 -8.23
C ILE A 7 -15.04 -0.43 -7.57
N ALA A 8 -15.17 -1.68 -8.03
CA ALA A 8 -14.28 -2.75 -7.63
C ALA A 8 -12.80 -2.48 -7.92
N ALA A 9 -12.46 -1.75 -9.01
CA ALA A 9 -11.06 -1.52 -9.39
C ALA A 9 -10.32 -0.48 -8.52
N LEU A 10 -11.02 0.49 -7.94
CA LEU A 10 -10.41 1.52 -7.08
C LEU A 10 -10.15 1.04 -5.64
N LEU A 11 -10.98 0.10 -5.16
CA LEU A 11 -10.78 -0.60 -3.88
C LEU A 11 -10.07 -1.95 -4.08
N LEU A 12 -9.95 -2.44 -5.33
CA LEU A 12 -9.40 -3.74 -5.73
C LEU A 12 -7.92 -3.71 -6.15
N ALA A 13 -7.18 -2.66 -5.84
CA ALA A 13 -5.71 -2.77 -5.88
C ALA A 13 -5.18 -3.74 -4.80
N ALA A 14 -6.07 -4.32 -3.97
CA ALA A 14 -5.74 -5.30 -2.93
C ALA A 14 -6.56 -6.61 -2.97
N LEU A 15 -7.45 -6.84 -3.95
CA LEU A 15 -8.30 -8.03 -3.92
C LEU A 15 -8.49 -8.63 -5.33
N THR A 16 -7.73 -9.64 -5.66
CA THR A 16 -7.99 -10.54 -6.79
C THR A 16 -8.92 -11.67 -6.36
N LEU A 17 -10.14 -11.64 -6.86
CA LEU A 17 -11.16 -12.65 -6.65
C LEU A 17 -10.97 -13.86 -7.57
N VAL A 18 -10.95 -15.05 -6.98
CA VAL A 18 -11.56 -16.23 -7.62
C VAL A 18 -12.36 -16.98 -6.55
N GLY A 19 -13.67 -17.04 -6.73
CA GLY A 19 -14.55 -17.85 -5.91
C GLY A 19 -14.49 -19.32 -6.32
N CYS A 20 -14.43 -20.20 -5.33
CA CYS A 20 -14.95 -21.56 -5.44
C CYS A 20 -15.50 -22.02 -4.10
N THR A 21 -16.70 -22.52 -4.14
CA THR A 21 -17.49 -23.11 -3.07
C THR A 21 -16.93 -24.45 -2.60
N GLY A 22 -16.87 -24.65 -1.28
CA GLY A 22 -16.69 -25.98 -0.72
C GLY A 22 -16.51 -25.98 0.79
N CYS A 23 -17.59 -26.23 1.53
CA CYS A 23 -17.60 -26.46 2.97
C CYS A 23 -16.92 -27.78 3.34
N ALA A 24 -16.02 -27.76 4.33
CA ALA A 24 -15.95 -28.83 5.33
C ALA A 24 -15.18 -28.31 6.58
N GLY A 25 -15.82 -28.35 7.72
CA GLY A 25 -15.25 -27.95 8.99
C GLY A 25 -14.23 -28.95 9.52
N VAL A 26 -13.19 -28.43 10.14
CA VAL A 26 -12.34 -29.21 11.08
C VAL A 26 -12.06 -28.34 12.30
N SER A 27 -12.23 -28.98 13.44
CA SER A 27 -12.15 -28.44 14.79
C SER A 27 -10.75 -28.02 15.20
N SER A 28 -10.71 -26.91 15.93
CA SER A 28 -9.55 -26.34 16.60
C SER A 28 -8.90 -27.30 17.61
N SER A 29 -7.58 -27.39 17.59
CA SER A 29 -6.77 -27.65 18.77
C SER A 29 -5.65 -26.62 18.86
N THR A 30 -5.78 -25.77 19.86
CA THR A 30 -4.78 -24.79 20.31
C THR A 30 -3.48 -25.47 20.72
N ASN A 31 -2.37 -25.05 20.14
CA ASN A 31 -1.07 -25.06 20.81
C ASN A 31 -0.36 -23.74 20.53
N GLN A 32 -0.36 -22.89 21.53
CA GLN A 32 0.57 -21.78 21.64
C GLN A 32 1.97 -22.38 21.84
N ASN A 33 2.87 -22.08 20.93
CA ASN A 33 4.31 -22.15 21.20
C ASN A 33 4.98 -20.93 20.59
N ASP A 34 5.70 -20.28 21.45
CA ASP A 34 6.51 -19.10 21.33
C ASP A 34 7.26 -18.99 19.98
N MET A 35 6.91 -17.99 19.19
CA MET A 35 7.76 -17.55 18.08
C MET A 35 8.83 -16.62 18.63
N GLU A 36 10.01 -17.16 18.92
CA GLU A 36 11.23 -16.39 19.11
C GLU A 36 11.68 -15.80 17.78
N PHE A 37 11.71 -14.47 17.68
CA PHE A 37 12.41 -13.76 16.62
C PHE A 37 13.91 -14.00 16.76
N VAL A 38 14.46 -14.95 15.99
CA VAL A 38 15.90 -15.18 15.94
C VAL A 38 16.51 -14.37 14.80
N SER A 39 17.02 -13.19 15.13
CA SER A 39 18.09 -12.56 14.34
C SER A 39 19.34 -13.45 14.48
N THR A 40 19.61 -14.30 13.52
CA THR A 40 20.82 -15.12 13.51
C THR A 40 21.88 -14.51 12.61
N GLY A 41 22.82 -13.80 13.23
CA GLY A 41 24.14 -13.63 12.64
C GLY A 41 24.82 -14.99 12.45
N GLY A 42 25.20 -15.29 11.21
CA GLY A 42 26.26 -16.17 10.78
C GLY A 42 26.40 -17.53 11.46
N LYS A 43 25.55 -18.47 11.11
CA LYS A 43 25.88 -19.91 11.08
C LYS A 43 25.33 -20.48 9.78
N ASP A 44 26.11 -21.33 9.13
CA ASP A 44 25.62 -22.14 8.02
C ASP A 44 24.41 -22.95 8.51
N ILE A 45 23.22 -22.54 8.06
CA ILE A 45 21.96 -23.21 8.38
C ILE A 45 21.77 -24.25 7.28
N GLU A 46 21.74 -25.52 7.62
CA GLU A 46 21.42 -26.59 6.68
C GLU A 46 20.07 -26.32 6.02
N ARG A 47 20.02 -26.48 4.72
CA ARG A 47 18.85 -26.30 3.87
C ARG A 47 17.82 -27.37 4.20
N ASP A 48 16.61 -26.97 4.59
CA ASP A 48 15.54 -27.89 4.99
C ASP A 48 14.79 -28.50 3.79
N VAL A 49 14.97 -27.93 2.59
CA VAL A 49 14.31 -28.36 1.37
C VAL A 49 15.35 -28.86 0.39
N GLN A 50 15.07 -29.99 -0.26
CA GLN A 50 15.95 -30.54 -1.30
C GLN A 50 15.92 -29.59 -2.51
N ALA A 51 16.99 -28.84 -2.69
CA ALA A 51 17.12 -27.93 -3.82
C ALA A 51 17.18 -28.69 -5.14
N ASP A 52 16.52 -28.17 -6.14
CA ASP A 52 16.89 -28.44 -7.49
C ASP A 52 18.04 -27.48 -7.93
N ASP A 53 18.61 -27.73 -9.12
CA ASP A 53 19.73 -26.91 -9.61
C ASP A 53 19.24 -25.64 -10.33
N VAL A 54 17.98 -25.21 -10.13
CA VAL A 54 17.36 -24.10 -10.86
C VAL A 54 16.73 -23.07 -9.90
N PHE A 55 16.71 -21.81 -10.35
CA PHE A 55 15.99 -20.75 -9.66
C PHE A 55 14.68 -20.43 -10.39
N SER A 56 13.57 -20.43 -9.68
CA SER A 56 12.25 -20.37 -10.27
C SER A 56 11.33 -19.34 -9.58
N LEU A 57 10.52 -18.64 -10.38
CA LEU A 57 9.48 -17.73 -9.93
C LEU A 57 8.10 -18.19 -10.39
N ASN A 58 7.08 -17.83 -9.61
CA ASN A 58 5.68 -18.06 -10.01
C ASN A 58 5.19 -17.00 -11.00
N SER A 59 4.30 -17.41 -11.88
CA SER A 59 3.49 -16.54 -12.72
C SER A 59 2.02 -16.94 -12.70
N ASN A 60 1.14 -15.99 -13.00
CA ASN A 60 -0.28 -16.25 -13.18
C ASN A 60 -0.72 -15.88 -14.60
N PRO A 61 -0.98 -16.87 -15.48
CA PRO A 61 -1.29 -16.62 -16.90
C PRO A 61 -2.64 -15.91 -17.12
N ASN A 62 -3.50 -15.86 -16.09
CA ASN A 62 -4.79 -15.17 -16.15
C ASN A 62 -4.68 -13.64 -16.06
N TYR A 63 -3.49 -13.11 -15.72
CA TYR A 63 -3.22 -11.68 -15.58
C TYR A 63 -2.20 -11.20 -16.60
N SER A 64 -2.12 -9.88 -16.76
CA SER A 64 -1.18 -9.24 -17.68
C SER A 64 0.27 -9.38 -17.23
N PHE A 65 1.19 -9.49 -18.22
CA PHE A 65 2.64 -9.34 -18.05
C PHE A 65 3.14 -7.97 -18.55
N ASN A 66 2.24 -7.10 -19.02
CA ASN A 66 2.61 -5.72 -19.30
C ASN A 66 2.75 -4.97 -17.97
N PRO A 67 3.93 -4.44 -17.62
CA PRO A 67 4.22 -3.90 -16.29
C PRO A 67 3.37 -2.70 -15.91
N LEU A 68 2.83 -1.95 -16.91
CA LEU A 68 1.97 -0.80 -16.65
C LEU A 68 0.54 -1.19 -16.26
N ILE A 69 0.11 -2.43 -16.53
CA ILE A 69 -1.24 -2.92 -16.23
C ILE A 69 -1.26 -4.22 -15.41
N ALA A 70 -0.10 -4.78 -15.10
CA ALA A 70 0.02 -5.99 -14.28
C ALA A 70 -0.42 -5.69 -12.83
N THR A 71 -1.43 -6.42 -12.33
CA THR A 71 -1.97 -6.26 -10.97
C THR A 71 -1.69 -7.46 -10.06
N ASN A 72 -1.36 -8.62 -10.63
CA ASN A 72 -1.01 -9.82 -9.87
C ASN A 72 0.43 -9.73 -9.33
N LEU A 73 0.63 -10.03 -8.04
CA LEU A 73 1.93 -9.91 -7.36
C LEU A 73 3.02 -10.78 -7.99
N SER A 74 2.72 -12.04 -8.35
CA SER A 74 3.71 -12.93 -8.98
C SER A 74 4.18 -12.38 -10.33
N ASN A 75 3.26 -11.84 -11.16
CA ASN A 75 3.64 -11.23 -12.43
C ASN A 75 4.40 -9.91 -12.24
N GLN A 76 4.13 -9.18 -11.16
CA GLN A 76 4.89 -7.97 -10.82
C GLN A 76 6.34 -8.30 -10.47
N LEU A 77 6.62 -9.37 -9.71
CA LEU A 77 7.99 -9.83 -9.44
C LEU A 77 8.78 -10.11 -10.73
N ILE A 78 8.14 -10.77 -11.69
CA ILE A 78 8.74 -11.01 -13.01
C ILE A 78 9.00 -9.67 -13.73
N CYS A 79 8.03 -8.75 -13.68
CA CYS A 79 8.19 -7.43 -14.29
C CYS A 79 9.35 -6.62 -13.67
N ASP A 80 9.57 -6.73 -12.35
CA ASP A 80 10.66 -6.02 -11.65
C ASP A 80 12.05 -6.45 -12.11
N LEU A 81 12.18 -7.65 -12.71
CA LEU A 81 13.42 -8.14 -13.32
C LEU A 81 13.56 -7.78 -14.80
N VAL A 82 12.45 -7.55 -15.49
CA VAL A 82 12.45 -7.31 -16.94
C VAL A 82 12.43 -5.82 -17.30
N TYR A 83 11.90 -4.97 -16.40
CA TYR A 83 11.69 -3.56 -16.68
C TYR A 83 12.32 -2.70 -15.58
N GLU A 84 13.18 -1.77 -15.96
CA GLU A 84 13.67 -0.74 -15.04
C GLU A 84 12.57 0.28 -14.75
N ASN A 85 12.50 0.75 -13.51
CA ASN A 85 11.67 1.89 -13.15
C ASN A 85 12.36 3.22 -13.46
N MET A 86 11.61 4.29 -13.68
CA MET A 86 12.17 5.63 -13.87
C MET A 86 13.00 6.07 -12.66
N VAL A 87 12.48 5.83 -11.46
CA VAL A 87 13.17 5.94 -10.17
C VAL A 87 12.75 4.79 -9.27
N GLU A 88 13.54 4.50 -8.22
CA GLU A 88 13.14 3.58 -7.16
C GLU A 88 12.76 4.36 -5.89
N VAL A 89 12.13 3.66 -4.93
CA VAL A 89 11.70 4.21 -3.64
C VAL A 89 12.18 3.27 -2.55
N ASP A 90 12.89 3.81 -1.55
CA ASP A 90 13.38 3.04 -0.41
C ASP A 90 12.29 2.77 0.66
N ASP A 91 12.64 2.04 1.72
CA ASP A 91 11.74 1.71 2.84
C ASP A 91 11.28 2.92 3.66
N ASN A 92 11.92 4.06 3.49
CA ASN A 92 11.54 5.33 4.11
C ASN A 92 10.79 6.25 3.12
N PHE A 93 10.41 5.71 1.96
CA PHE A 93 9.78 6.44 0.86
C PHE A 93 10.62 7.62 0.34
N GLY A 94 11.94 7.51 0.48
CA GLY A 94 12.93 8.34 -0.22
C GLY A 94 13.10 7.90 -1.66
N VAL A 95 13.54 8.81 -2.53
CA VAL A 95 13.78 8.50 -3.95
C VAL A 95 15.21 8.02 -4.15
N ILE A 96 15.34 6.87 -4.77
CA ILE A 96 16.61 6.33 -5.23
C ILE A 96 16.70 6.59 -6.74
N PRO A 97 17.74 7.30 -7.23
CA PRO A 97 18.00 7.44 -8.66
C PRO A 97 18.11 6.07 -9.34
N ASN A 98 17.49 5.96 -10.53
CA ASN A 98 17.65 4.79 -11.40
C ASN A 98 17.85 5.29 -12.84
N VAL A 99 16.93 5.07 -13.77
CA VAL A 99 17.03 5.62 -15.14
C VAL A 99 17.02 7.15 -15.11
N ILE A 100 16.20 7.77 -14.26
CA ILE A 100 16.32 9.20 -13.93
C ILE A 100 17.36 9.34 -12.82
N THR A 101 18.50 9.96 -13.14
CA THR A 101 19.61 10.12 -12.21
C THR A 101 19.61 11.46 -11.49
N THR A 102 19.11 12.52 -12.14
CA THR A 102 19.01 13.86 -11.55
C THR A 102 17.75 14.57 -11.99
N TRP A 103 17.25 15.48 -11.16
CA TRP A 103 16.06 16.28 -11.45
C TRP A 103 16.13 17.64 -10.79
N THR A 104 15.37 18.59 -11.36
CA THR A 104 15.12 19.91 -10.78
C THR A 104 13.67 20.30 -11.02
N HIS A 105 13.15 21.22 -10.23
CA HIS A 105 11.81 21.78 -10.43
C HIS A 105 11.81 23.30 -10.30
N SER A 106 10.77 23.94 -10.84
CA SER A 106 10.49 25.37 -10.64
C SER A 106 10.11 25.65 -9.17
N ASP A 107 10.22 26.91 -8.73
CA ASP A 107 9.91 27.33 -7.36
C ASP A 107 8.45 26.99 -6.94
N ASP A 108 7.53 26.97 -7.89
CA ASP A 108 6.13 26.59 -7.69
C ASP A 108 5.86 25.08 -7.84
N CYS A 109 6.92 24.28 -7.99
CA CYS A 109 6.89 22.83 -8.17
C CYS A 109 5.98 22.34 -9.34
N LYS A 110 5.71 23.19 -10.33
CA LYS A 110 4.85 22.85 -11.48
C LYS A 110 5.60 22.39 -12.71
N THR A 111 6.87 22.69 -12.83
CA THR A 111 7.70 22.26 -13.96
C THR A 111 8.87 21.45 -13.44
N TRP A 112 8.96 20.22 -13.90
CA TRP A 112 10.03 19.29 -13.54
C TRP A 112 10.92 19.00 -14.73
N THR A 113 12.24 19.10 -14.55
CA THR A 113 13.24 18.70 -15.52
C THR A 113 13.93 17.44 -15.04
N LEU A 114 13.81 16.35 -15.80
CA LEU A 114 14.27 15.02 -15.46
C LEU A 114 15.41 14.64 -16.41
N ASN A 115 16.55 14.21 -15.87
CA ASN A 115 17.71 13.83 -16.67
C ASN A 115 17.97 12.32 -16.55
N ILE A 116 18.19 11.68 -17.71
CA ILE A 116 18.42 10.25 -17.87
C ILE A 116 19.92 9.98 -17.73
N GLY A 117 20.27 8.92 -16.99
CA GLY A 117 21.62 8.38 -16.91
C GLY A 117 22.11 7.76 -18.23
N GLU A 118 23.39 7.57 -18.34
CA GLU A 118 24.00 6.88 -19.47
C GLU A 118 24.00 5.35 -19.25
N GLY A 119 23.99 4.58 -20.35
CA GLY A 119 24.17 3.14 -20.33
C GLY A 119 22.89 2.31 -20.31
N HIS A 120 21.72 2.88 -20.08
CA HIS A 120 20.45 2.16 -20.12
C HIS A 120 20.05 1.78 -21.56
N VAL A 121 19.84 0.50 -21.81
CA VAL A 121 19.49 -0.04 -23.13
C VAL A 121 18.34 -1.03 -23.04
N PHE A 122 17.47 -1.02 -24.04
CA PHE A 122 16.41 -2.02 -24.17
C PHE A 122 16.97 -3.38 -24.61
N HIS A 123 16.21 -4.45 -24.39
CA HIS A 123 16.57 -5.82 -24.75
C HIS A 123 16.81 -6.03 -26.25
N ASP A 124 16.42 -5.09 -27.09
CA ASP A 124 16.77 -5.10 -28.53
C ASP A 124 18.04 -4.30 -28.87
N GLY A 125 18.79 -3.86 -27.85
CA GLY A 125 20.04 -3.13 -27.99
C GLY A 125 19.89 -1.64 -28.29
N THR A 126 18.69 -1.10 -28.36
CA THR A 126 18.48 0.36 -28.55
C THR A 126 18.56 1.12 -27.23
N PRO A 127 19.09 2.36 -27.21
CA PRO A 127 19.20 3.13 -25.98
C PRO A 127 17.83 3.54 -25.44
N VAL A 128 17.67 3.60 -24.12
CA VAL A 128 16.55 4.21 -23.43
C VAL A 128 16.68 5.74 -23.54
N THR A 129 15.61 6.41 -23.96
CA THR A 129 15.60 7.85 -24.20
C THR A 129 14.44 8.54 -23.49
N ALA A 130 14.49 9.88 -23.41
CA ALA A 130 13.40 10.69 -22.87
C ALA A 130 12.06 10.49 -23.62
N LYS A 131 12.11 10.01 -24.87
CA LYS A 131 10.91 9.64 -25.63
C LYS A 131 10.22 8.41 -25.03
N ASP A 132 11.00 7.44 -24.55
CA ASP A 132 10.48 6.20 -23.95
C ASP A 132 9.94 6.48 -22.54
N LEU A 133 10.60 7.35 -21.75
CA LEU A 133 10.09 7.81 -20.47
C LEU A 133 8.73 8.52 -20.65
N ARG A 134 8.66 9.48 -21.58
CA ARG A 134 7.40 10.15 -21.91
C ARG A 134 6.33 9.14 -22.31
N TYR A 135 6.67 8.21 -23.22
CA TYR A 135 5.73 7.19 -23.69
C TYR A 135 5.19 6.35 -22.54
N SER A 136 6.06 5.86 -21.65
CA SER A 136 5.67 5.04 -20.49
C SER A 136 4.80 5.84 -19.51
N LEU A 137 5.15 7.10 -19.23
CA LEU A 137 4.36 8.00 -18.39
C LEU A 137 2.97 8.27 -19.01
N ASP A 138 2.89 8.62 -20.30
CA ASP A 138 1.61 8.85 -20.99
C ASP A 138 0.69 7.62 -20.98
N ARG A 139 1.25 6.40 -20.93
CA ARG A 139 0.50 5.15 -20.80
C ARG A 139 0.12 4.85 -19.35
N ALA A 140 1.02 5.06 -18.40
CA ALA A 140 0.73 4.88 -16.98
C ALA A 140 -0.44 5.75 -16.53
N ILE A 141 -0.51 7.00 -16.96
CA ILE A 141 -1.60 7.94 -16.62
C ILE A 141 -2.99 7.39 -16.98
N THR A 142 -3.08 6.57 -18.02
CA THR A 142 -4.35 6.00 -18.52
C THR A 142 -4.59 4.57 -18.02
N ALA A 143 -3.66 3.97 -17.31
CA ALA A 143 -3.76 2.61 -16.81
C ALA A 143 -4.45 2.57 -15.45
N ASP A 144 -5.37 1.63 -15.25
CA ASP A 144 -6.12 1.47 -13.99
C ASP A 144 -5.20 1.28 -12.78
N ARG A 145 -4.03 0.64 -12.96
CA ARG A 145 -3.02 0.46 -11.91
C ARG A 145 -2.54 1.77 -11.28
N TYR A 146 -2.52 2.86 -12.07
CA TYR A 146 -2.02 4.17 -11.65
C TYR A 146 -3.12 5.23 -11.61
N LEU A 147 -4.38 4.81 -11.59
CA LEU A 147 -5.52 5.73 -11.60
C LEU A 147 -5.41 6.75 -10.46
N GLY A 148 -5.63 8.02 -10.80
CA GLY A 148 -5.52 9.13 -9.84
C GLY A 148 -4.09 9.54 -9.46
N ARG A 149 -3.06 8.67 -9.63
CA ARG A 149 -1.68 8.94 -9.23
C ARG A 149 -1.08 10.21 -9.86
N PHE A 150 -1.50 10.53 -11.06
CA PHE A 150 -1.00 11.66 -11.86
C PHE A 150 -2.08 12.72 -12.10
N ALA A 151 -2.97 12.96 -11.14
CA ALA A 151 -4.10 13.89 -11.30
C ALA A 151 -3.66 15.33 -11.66
N SER A 152 -2.49 15.78 -11.20
CA SER A 152 -1.94 17.09 -11.51
C SER A 152 -1.16 17.16 -12.83
N TYR A 153 -0.92 16.04 -13.52
CA TYR A 153 -0.17 16.02 -14.78
C TYR A 153 -0.91 16.74 -15.89
N GLN A 154 -0.24 17.66 -16.58
CA GLN A 154 -0.77 18.38 -17.73
C GLN A 154 -0.09 18.01 -19.05
N GLY A 155 1.12 17.48 -19.00
CA GLY A 155 1.85 17.06 -20.18
C GLY A 155 3.34 17.01 -19.97
N ALA A 156 4.04 16.42 -20.93
CA ALA A 156 5.49 16.40 -20.95
C ALA A 156 6.02 16.64 -22.36
N TYR A 157 7.22 17.20 -22.47
CA TYR A 157 7.91 17.32 -23.75
C TYR A 157 9.36 16.83 -23.65
N VAL A 158 9.83 16.23 -24.72
CA VAL A 158 11.21 15.75 -24.86
C VAL A 158 12.07 16.93 -25.29
N ALA A 159 12.95 17.40 -24.40
CA ALA A 159 13.86 18.50 -24.70
C ALA A 159 15.05 18.01 -25.57
N ASN A 160 15.54 16.81 -25.28
CA ASN A 160 16.52 16.07 -26.07
C ASN A 160 16.45 14.58 -25.64
N ASP A 161 17.32 13.71 -26.18
CA ASP A 161 17.28 12.28 -25.93
C ASP A 161 17.49 11.89 -24.46
N THR A 162 18.14 12.75 -23.67
CA THR A 162 18.43 12.50 -22.23
C THR A 162 17.67 13.41 -21.29
N GLN A 163 16.75 14.23 -21.78
CA GLN A 163 16.04 15.18 -20.91
C GLN A 163 14.55 15.25 -21.23
N LEU A 164 13.73 14.97 -20.20
CA LEU A 164 12.27 15.10 -20.22
C LEU A 164 11.84 16.26 -19.33
N VAL A 165 10.94 17.10 -19.82
CA VAL A 165 10.33 18.17 -19.01
C VAL A 165 8.84 17.87 -18.83
N VAL A 166 8.39 17.84 -17.56
CA VAL A 166 7.01 17.56 -17.17
C VAL A 166 6.35 18.81 -16.61
N SER A 167 5.09 19.04 -16.97
CA SER A 167 4.27 20.16 -16.48
C SER A 167 3.10 19.65 -15.66
N LEU A 168 2.85 20.28 -14.51
CA LEU A 168 1.77 19.97 -13.57
C LEU A 168 0.78 21.14 -13.46
N GLY A 169 -0.50 20.85 -13.25
CA GLY A 169 -1.55 21.85 -13.02
C GLY A 169 -1.52 22.41 -11.60
N LEU A 170 -1.29 21.52 -10.63
CA LEU A 170 -1.01 21.86 -9.25
C LEU A 170 0.46 21.52 -8.97
N GLY A 171 1.14 22.37 -8.18
CA GLY A 171 2.52 22.10 -7.78
C GLY A 171 2.59 20.84 -6.89
N ASP A 172 3.59 20.01 -7.14
CA ASP A 172 3.93 18.87 -6.29
C ASP A 172 5.44 18.78 -6.13
N GLY A 173 5.95 19.18 -4.95
CA GLY A 173 7.37 19.12 -4.59
C GLY A 173 7.89 17.71 -4.37
N GLN A 174 7.02 16.69 -4.46
CA GLN A 174 7.35 15.28 -4.33
C GLN A 174 6.99 14.47 -5.58
N PHE A 175 6.67 15.15 -6.69
CA PHE A 175 6.27 14.48 -7.94
C PHE A 175 7.24 13.38 -8.38
N ILE A 176 8.54 13.55 -8.13
CA ILE A 176 9.55 12.53 -8.45
C ILE A 176 9.26 11.18 -7.78
N LYS A 177 8.68 11.14 -6.58
CA LYS A 177 8.29 9.91 -5.88
C LYS A 177 7.18 9.15 -6.61
N LEU A 178 6.39 9.85 -7.44
CA LEU A 178 5.32 9.25 -8.23
C LEU A 178 5.86 8.57 -9.50
N LEU A 179 7.10 8.82 -9.87
CA LEU A 179 7.76 8.27 -11.06
C LEU A 179 8.41 6.89 -10.82
N ASN A 180 8.13 6.25 -9.70
CA ASN A 180 8.38 4.82 -9.53
C ASN A 180 7.38 4.04 -10.42
N ILE A 181 7.65 4.04 -11.70
CA ILE A 181 6.89 3.35 -12.75
C ILE A 181 7.85 2.71 -13.76
N PRO A 182 7.52 1.53 -14.29
CA PRO A 182 8.36 0.82 -15.25
C PRO A 182 8.42 1.53 -16.60
N ILE A 183 9.56 1.41 -17.26
CA ILE A 183 9.82 1.92 -18.59
C ILE A 183 9.62 0.80 -19.60
N ILE A 184 8.84 1.07 -20.64
CA ILE A 184 8.69 0.21 -21.81
C ILE A 184 9.13 0.95 -23.06
N LYS A 185 9.62 0.22 -24.06
CA LYS A 185 10.01 0.82 -25.34
C LYS A 185 8.81 1.47 -26.03
N SER A 186 9.03 2.65 -26.60
CA SER A 186 8.02 3.39 -27.35
C SER A 186 7.42 2.53 -28.47
N GLY A 187 6.08 2.36 -28.43
CA GLY A 187 5.32 1.57 -29.41
C GLY A 187 4.96 0.15 -28.94
N SER A 188 5.55 -0.39 -27.86
CA SER A 188 5.34 -1.78 -27.42
C SER A 188 4.20 -1.98 -26.42
N TYR A 189 3.49 -0.94 -25.99
CA TYR A 189 2.42 -1.04 -24.97
C TYR A 189 1.30 -2.06 -25.31
N GLY A 190 0.99 -2.22 -26.59
CA GLY A 190 -0.04 -3.18 -27.03
C GLY A 190 0.39 -4.65 -27.02
N GLU A 191 1.64 -4.94 -26.73
CA GLU A 191 2.18 -6.29 -26.67
C GLU A 191 1.89 -6.92 -25.30
N LYS A 192 1.74 -8.27 -25.27
CA LYS A 192 1.60 -9.02 -24.01
C LYS A 192 2.85 -8.87 -23.15
N TYR A 193 4.02 -8.84 -23.78
CA TYR A 193 5.34 -8.68 -23.21
C TYR A 193 6.04 -7.50 -23.90
N PRO A 194 5.83 -6.25 -23.44
CA PRO A 194 6.52 -5.09 -23.99
C PRO A 194 8.05 -5.23 -23.88
N ILE A 195 8.79 -4.52 -24.73
CA ILE A 195 10.26 -4.55 -24.68
C ILE A 195 10.71 -3.76 -23.44
N GLY A 196 11.45 -4.42 -22.54
CA GLY A 196 12.02 -3.88 -21.32
C GLY A 196 13.51 -3.55 -21.42
N SER A 197 14.06 -3.01 -20.33
CA SER A 197 15.47 -2.62 -20.19
C SER A 197 16.12 -3.18 -18.91
N GLY A 198 15.43 -4.07 -18.19
CA GLY A 198 15.88 -4.66 -16.95
C GLY A 198 17.02 -5.66 -17.12
N PRO A 199 17.53 -6.20 -15.99
CA PRO A 199 18.65 -7.14 -15.99
C PRO A 199 18.38 -8.48 -16.68
N TYR A 200 17.11 -8.86 -16.82
CA TYR A 200 16.69 -10.10 -17.47
C TYR A 200 15.75 -9.86 -18.63
N THR A 201 15.81 -10.74 -19.63
CA THR A 201 14.93 -10.73 -20.78
C THR A 201 14.24 -12.09 -20.96
N TYR A 202 13.02 -12.13 -21.51
CA TYR A 202 12.31 -13.36 -21.80
C TYR A 202 12.99 -14.15 -22.93
N ASN A 203 12.95 -15.50 -22.82
CA ASN A 203 13.20 -16.38 -23.97
C ASN A 203 12.02 -16.29 -24.97
N GLU A 204 12.14 -16.97 -26.13
CA GLU A 204 11.13 -16.93 -27.20
C GLU A 204 9.75 -17.48 -26.75
N ASP A 205 9.74 -18.50 -25.87
CA ASP A 205 8.53 -19.15 -25.36
C ASP A 205 7.95 -18.47 -24.09
N HIS A 206 8.63 -17.47 -23.54
CA HIS A 206 8.28 -16.75 -22.30
C HIS A 206 8.15 -17.67 -21.06
N THR A 207 8.91 -18.76 -21.04
CA THR A 207 8.98 -19.72 -19.93
C THR A 207 10.21 -19.54 -19.05
N GLU A 208 11.15 -18.69 -19.50
CA GLU A 208 12.42 -18.41 -18.83
C GLU A 208 12.76 -16.92 -18.95
N LEU A 209 13.49 -16.42 -17.97
CA LEU A 209 14.21 -15.16 -18.03
C LEU A 209 15.70 -15.45 -18.12
N HIS A 210 16.35 -14.87 -19.09
CA HIS A 210 17.79 -14.98 -19.29
C HIS A 210 18.48 -13.68 -18.93
N ALA A 211 19.60 -13.75 -18.22
CA ALA A 211 20.44 -12.60 -17.92
C ALA A 211 20.79 -11.86 -19.23
N TYR A 212 20.55 -10.55 -19.28
CA TYR A 212 20.70 -9.75 -20.49
C TYR A 212 22.15 -9.24 -20.62
N GLU A 213 22.89 -9.71 -21.62
CA GLU A 213 24.30 -9.33 -21.83
C GLU A 213 24.52 -7.82 -22.02
N GLY A 214 23.52 -7.11 -22.53
CA GLY A 214 23.56 -5.65 -22.69
C GLY A 214 23.31 -4.85 -21.41
N TYR A 215 22.92 -5.52 -20.31
CA TYR A 215 22.62 -4.84 -19.06
C TYR A 215 23.88 -4.28 -18.39
N SER A 216 23.89 -2.98 -18.20
CA SER A 216 24.94 -2.30 -17.46
C SER A 216 24.43 -0.97 -16.91
N THR A 217 24.51 -0.79 -15.60
CA THR A 217 24.19 0.44 -14.89
C THR A 217 25.37 0.86 -14.01
N GLU A 218 25.27 1.99 -13.33
CA GLU A 218 26.29 2.43 -12.37
C GLU A 218 26.54 1.40 -11.26
N TYR A 219 25.51 0.63 -10.88
CA TYR A 219 25.52 -0.27 -9.72
C TYR A 219 25.60 -1.75 -10.08
N ALA A 220 25.29 -2.13 -11.32
CA ALA A 220 25.26 -3.52 -11.75
C ALA A 220 25.56 -3.67 -13.25
N SER A 221 26.02 -4.86 -13.61
CA SER A 221 26.24 -5.26 -14.99
C SER A 221 25.95 -6.76 -15.18
N TYR A 222 25.86 -7.21 -16.42
CA TYR A 222 25.60 -8.60 -16.78
C TYR A 222 26.40 -9.62 -15.94
N GLY A 223 27.70 -9.44 -15.78
CA GLY A 223 28.55 -10.37 -15.05
C GLY A 223 28.41 -10.35 -13.51
N SER A 224 27.55 -9.50 -12.96
CA SER A 224 27.24 -9.42 -11.53
C SER A 224 25.88 -10.02 -11.14
N LEU A 225 25.09 -10.51 -12.09
CA LEU A 225 23.79 -11.10 -11.80
C LEU A 225 23.94 -12.45 -11.09
N PRO A 226 23.07 -12.78 -10.11
CA PRO A 226 23.23 -13.95 -9.24
C PRO A 226 22.97 -15.29 -9.93
N VAL A 227 22.15 -15.30 -10.97
CA VAL A 227 21.83 -16.49 -11.79
C VAL A 227 21.73 -16.12 -13.27
N ASP A 228 22.11 -17.04 -14.16
CA ASP A 228 22.03 -16.82 -15.61
C ASP A 228 20.60 -16.99 -16.15
N VAL A 229 19.83 -17.89 -15.55
CA VAL A 229 18.47 -18.25 -15.98
C VAL A 229 17.53 -18.34 -14.78
N ILE A 230 16.35 -17.76 -14.92
CA ILE A 230 15.24 -17.86 -13.98
C ILE A 230 14.07 -18.54 -14.69
N TYR A 231 13.57 -19.66 -14.14
CA TYR A 231 12.46 -20.40 -14.71
C TYR A 231 11.12 -19.80 -14.26
N ILE A 232 10.18 -19.67 -15.18
CA ILE A 232 8.83 -19.20 -14.93
C ILE A 232 7.89 -20.40 -14.81
N LYS A 233 7.30 -20.58 -13.63
CA LYS A 233 6.32 -21.65 -13.35
C LYS A 233 4.93 -21.06 -13.24
N GLU A 234 3.92 -21.76 -13.76
CA GLU A 234 2.53 -21.27 -13.77
C GLU A 234 1.70 -21.93 -12.67
N TYR A 235 1.43 -21.19 -11.59
CA TYR A 235 0.53 -21.60 -10.52
C TYR A 235 -0.50 -20.47 -10.29
N PRO A 236 -1.73 -20.62 -10.83
CA PRO A 236 -2.72 -19.54 -10.76
C PRO A 236 -3.45 -19.44 -9.42
N ALA A 237 -3.51 -20.50 -8.62
CA ALA A 237 -4.22 -20.53 -7.34
C ALA A 237 -3.23 -20.39 -6.15
N GLN A 238 -3.66 -19.73 -5.07
CA GLN A 238 -2.82 -19.51 -3.90
C GLN A 238 -2.36 -20.80 -3.24
N GLU A 239 -3.24 -21.80 -3.16
CA GLU A 239 -2.93 -23.11 -2.60
C GLU A 239 -1.87 -23.86 -3.44
N GLU A 240 -1.88 -23.65 -4.75
CA GLU A 240 -0.88 -24.21 -5.66
C GLU A 240 0.48 -23.52 -5.48
N ILE A 241 0.48 -22.18 -5.27
CA ILE A 241 1.70 -21.41 -5.00
C ILE A 241 2.36 -21.89 -3.70
N ILE A 242 1.56 -22.05 -2.62
CA ILE A 242 2.06 -22.54 -1.34
C ILE A 242 2.65 -23.94 -1.49
N SER A 243 1.92 -24.87 -2.13
CA SER A 243 2.41 -26.23 -2.35
C SER A 243 3.68 -26.26 -3.20
N ALA A 244 3.72 -25.47 -4.28
CA ALA A 244 4.88 -25.38 -5.15
C ALA A 244 6.11 -24.79 -4.43
N PHE A 245 5.89 -23.82 -3.53
CA PHE A 245 6.95 -23.25 -2.73
C PHE A 245 7.45 -24.26 -1.68
N GLU A 246 6.55 -24.96 -0.97
CA GLU A 246 6.95 -25.97 0.01
C GLU A 246 7.68 -27.16 -0.61
N ASP A 247 7.33 -27.52 -1.84
CA ASP A 247 7.97 -28.59 -2.63
C ASP A 247 9.22 -28.10 -3.41
N ALA A 248 9.65 -26.85 -3.20
CA ALA A 248 10.79 -26.19 -3.87
C ALA A 248 10.68 -26.11 -5.41
N TYR A 249 9.48 -26.06 -5.97
CA TYR A 249 9.27 -25.78 -7.41
C TYR A 249 9.35 -24.28 -7.72
N ILE A 250 9.22 -23.40 -6.71
CA ILE A 250 9.47 -21.97 -6.79
C ILE A 250 10.28 -21.54 -5.56
N ASP A 251 11.20 -20.58 -5.73
CA ASP A 251 12.19 -20.21 -4.73
C ASP A 251 11.86 -18.93 -3.98
N VAL A 252 11.03 -18.08 -4.56
CA VAL A 252 10.63 -16.79 -4.00
C VAL A 252 9.15 -16.56 -4.22
N THR A 253 8.48 -16.07 -3.19
CA THR A 253 7.08 -15.61 -3.29
C THR A 253 6.88 -14.36 -2.45
N VAL A 254 5.85 -13.57 -2.79
CA VAL A 254 5.38 -12.43 -1.97
C VAL A 254 4.06 -12.82 -1.32
N ASN A 255 3.95 -12.53 -0.04
CA ASN A 255 2.76 -12.75 0.77
C ASN A 255 2.21 -11.42 1.28
N ASP A 256 0.89 -11.32 1.33
CA ASP A 256 0.17 -10.24 1.99
C ASP A 256 -0.51 -10.81 3.25
N PRO A 257 0.04 -10.55 4.46
CA PRO A 257 -0.48 -11.09 5.71
C PRO A 257 -1.90 -10.59 6.05
N SER A 258 -2.32 -9.46 5.50
CA SER A 258 -3.65 -8.89 5.71
C SER A 258 -4.73 -9.49 4.82
N SER A 259 -4.31 -10.16 3.74
CA SER A 259 -5.22 -10.76 2.76
C SER A 259 -5.98 -11.94 3.33
N TYR A 260 -7.25 -12.06 2.96
CA TYR A 260 -8.06 -13.24 3.28
C TYR A 260 -7.53 -14.53 2.61
N THR A 261 -6.69 -14.39 1.59
CA THR A 261 -6.03 -15.53 0.91
C THR A 261 -4.71 -15.93 1.59
N ASN A 262 -4.30 -15.24 2.65
CA ASN A 262 -3.13 -15.62 3.41
C ASN A 262 -3.39 -16.92 4.16
N LEU A 263 -2.91 -18.04 3.60
CA LEU A 263 -3.03 -19.37 4.20
C LEU A 263 -1.80 -19.75 5.06
N GLY A 264 -0.78 -18.88 5.06
CA GLY A 264 0.50 -19.14 5.71
C GLY A 264 1.35 -20.19 5.00
N PHE A 265 2.60 -20.33 5.44
CA PHE A 265 3.56 -21.30 4.94
C PHE A 265 4.01 -22.19 6.10
N ALA A 266 3.93 -23.51 5.92
CA ALA A 266 4.13 -24.49 7.00
C ALA A 266 5.61 -24.76 7.31
N SER A 267 6.52 -24.54 6.36
CA SER A 267 7.95 -24.84 6.49
C SER A 267 8.76 -23.70 7.13
N ALA A 268 9.97 -24.02 7.58
CA ALA A 268 10.90 -23.05 8.14
C ALA A 268 11.54 -22.21 7.04
N ASN A 269 10.89 -21.11 6.67
CA ASN A 269 11.30 -20.20 5.61
C ASN A 269 12.09 -19.00 6.17
N GLU A 270 12.75 -18.25 5.29
CA GLU A 270 13.21 -16.90 5.56
C GLU A 270 12.16 -15.90 5.09
N ILE A 271 11.73 -15.04 6.01
CA ILE A 271 10.74 -14.00 5.76
C ILE A 271 11.38 -12.65 5.96
N ARG A 272 11.15 -11.75 5.01
CA ARG A 272 11.54 -10.32 5.13
C ARG A 272 10.29 -9.48 4.86
N SER A 273 9.90 -8.70 5.86
CA SER A 273 8.80 -7.75 5.71
C SER A 273 9.33 -6.44 5.11
N PHE A 274 8.55 -5.86 4.22
CA PHE A 274 8.83 -4.55 3.63
C PHE A 274 7.60 -3.63 3.73
N ALA A 275 7.86 -2.31 3.80
CA ALA A 275 6.82 -1.30 3.93
C ALA A 275 5.89 -1.25 2.73
N THR A 276 4.63 -0.91 2.98
CA THR A 276 3.68 -0.54 1.92
C THR A 276 3.05 0.82 2.21
N THR A 277 2.35 1.39 1.24
CA THR A 277 1.52 2.59 1.44
C THR A 277 0.07 2.25 1.77
N ASN A 278 -0.25 0.99 2.06
CA ASN A 278 -1.60 0.56 2.43
C ASN A 278 -1.92 1.06 3.84
N MET A 279 -2.71 2.11 3.93
CA MET A 279 -3.09 2.76 5.17
C MET A 279 -4.43 2.22 5.67
N HIS A 280 -4.45 1.74 6.90
CA HIS A 280 -5.64 1.40 7.65
C HIS A 280 -6.15 2.61 8.41
N TYR A 281 -7.46 2.88 8.32
CA TYR A 281 -8.08 4.01 8.98
C TYR A 281 -9.51 3.70 9.41
N VAL A 282 -10.01 4.47 10.37
CA VAL A 282 -11.42 4.53 10.71
C VAL A 282 -11.94 5.90 10.33
N ALA A 283 -13.04 5.95 9.60
CA ALA A 283 -13.67 7.21 9.20
C ALA A 283 -15.04 7.37 9.88
N PHE A 284 -15.39 8.60 10.20
CA PHE A 284 -16.66 8.94 10.84
C PHE A 284 -17.66 9.48 9.85
N ASN A 285 -18.95 9.18 10.05
CA ASN A 285 -20.03 9.75 9.30
C ASN A 285 -20.43 11.11 9.90
N GLU A 286 -20.01 12.20 9.30
CA GLU A 286 -20.30 13.56 9.78
C GLU A 286 -21.79 13.96 9.69
N LYS A 287 -22.65 13.13 9.08
CA LYS A 287 -24.09 13.36 9.02
C LYS A 287 -24.83 12.83 10.23
N THR A 288 -24.23 11.91 10.99
CA THR A 288 -24.85 11.37 12.21
C THR A 288 -24.82 12.38 13.34
N LEU A 289 -25.62 12.14 14.37
CA LEU A 289 -25.81 13.08 15.46
C LEU A 289 -24.50 13.40 16.21
N LEU A 290 -23.73 12.37 16.54
CA LEU A 290 -22.45 12.54 17.24
C LEU A 290 -21.29 12.72 16.27
N GLY A 291 -21.34 12.06 15.12
CA GLY A 291 -20.29 12.16 14.10
C GLY A 291 -20.03 13.57 13.57
N ARG A 292 -21.03 14.46 13.62
CA ARG A 292 -20.85 15.89 13.24
C ARG A 292 -20.00 16.72 14.21
N TYR A 293 -19.77 16.24 15.46
CA TYR A 293 -18.99 16.98 16.45
C TYR A 293 -17.53 16.50 16.44
N ASN A 294 -16.63 17.35 15.97
CA ASN A 294 -15.19 17.03 15.92
C ASN A 294 -14.61 16.69 17.31
N VAL A 295 -15.06 17.35 18.38
CA VAL A 295 -14.61 17.05 19.75
C VAL A 295 -14.93 15.62 20.16
N PHE A 296 -16.06 15.07 19.71
CA PHE A 296 -16.44 13.68 19.97
C PHE A 296 -15.53 12.71 19.17
N ARG A 297 -15.37 12.94 17.88
CA ARG A 297 -14.47 12.14 17.04
C ARG A 297 -13.03 12.18 17.56
N TYR A 298 -12.56 13.36 17.96
CA TYR A 298 -11.23 13.57 18.55
C TYR A 298 -11.06 12.79 19.87
N ALA A 299 -12.08 12.77 20.73
CA ALA A 299 -12.07 11.96 21.95
C ALA A 299 -11.90 10.48 21.63
N LEU A 300 -12.68 9.94 20.67
CA LEU A 300 -12.64 8.54 20.28
C LEU A 300 -11.30 8.15 19.65
N SER A 301 -10.57 9.08 19.01
CA SER A 301 -9.27 8.79 18.41
C SER A 301 -8.22 8.30 19.41
N TYR A 302 -8.35 8.65 20.70
CA TYR A 302 -7.50 8.18 21.79
C TYR A 302 -7.83 6.79 22.30
N ALA A 303 -8.97 6.23 21.91
CA ALA A 303 -9.39 4.89 22.32
C ALA A 303 -8.94 3.77 21.33
N PHE A 304 -8.35 4.12 20.20
CA PHE A 304 -7.80 3.13 19.27
C PHE A 304 -6.43 2.64 19.73
N ASP A 305 -6.38 1.38 20.15
CA ASP A 305 -5.14 0.64 20.45
C ASP A 305 -4.48 0.21 19.13
N ARG A 306 -3.65 1.09 18.56
CA ARG A 306 -3.05 0.90 17.24
C ARG A 306 -2.03 -0.24 17.21
N ALA A 307 -1.37 -0.51 18.34
CA ALA A 307 -0.41 -1.61 18.45
C ALA A 307 -1.10 -2.97 18.28
N TYR A 308 -2.41 -3.05 18.54
CA TYR A 308 -3.16 -4.28 18.35
C TYR A 308 -3.25 -4.70 16.88
N LEU A 309 -3.19 -3.78 15.91
CA LEU A 309 -3.07 -4.13 14.49
C LEU A 309 -1.75 -4.87 14.21
N GLU A 310 -0.63 -4.40 14.80
CA GLU A 310 0.67 -5.08 14.66
C GLU A 310 0.63 -6.49 15.25
N GLU A 311 -0.02 -6.66 16.40
CA GLU A 311 -0.20 -7.98 17.04
C GLU A 311 -1.03 -8.92 16.15
N LEU A 312 -2.17 -8.46 15.62
CA LEU A 312 -3.05 -9.23 14.74
C LEU A 312 -2.39 -9.67 13.44
N LEU A 313 -1.48 -8.86 12.91
CA LEU A 313 -0.73 -9.15 11.68
C LEU A 313 0.66 -9.76 11.95
N GLY A 314 0.91 -10.25 13.19
CA GLY A 314 2.17 -10.91 13.54
C GLY A 314 3.42 -10.05 13.33
N GLY A 315 3.33 -8.72 13.53
CA GLY A 315 4.40 -7.75 13.28
C GLY A 315 4.40 -7.13 11.87
N ASN A 316 3.50 -7.58 10.99
CA ASN A 316 3.40 -7.08 9.62
C ASN A 316 2.50 -5.85 9.48
N ALA A 317 2.60 -4.95 10.45
CA ALA A 317 2.06 -3.60 10.37
C ALA A 317 3.04 -2.62 11.01
N ALA A 318 2.80 -1.34 10.77
CA ALA A 318 3.45 -0.23 11.44
C ALA A 318 2.36 0.70 12.00
N ALA A 319 2.16 0.68 13.31
CA ALA A 319 1.17 1.53 13.97
C ALA A 319 1.50 3.00 13.76
N SER A 320 0.53 3.80 13.34
CA SER A 320 0.70 5.23 13.14
C SER A 320 -0.61 5.99 13.36
N PRO A 321 -0.62 7.05 14.17
CA PRO A 321 -1.75 7.98 14.23
C PRO A 321 -1.72 9.05 13.13
N ILE A 322 -0.67 9.06 12.30
CA ILE A 322 -0.38 10.05 11.26
C ILE A 322 -0.46 9.36 9.88
N PRO A 323 -1.01 10.00 8.85
CA PRO A 323 -1.15 9.41 7.51
C PRO A 323 0.18 9.42 6.71
N MET A 324 1.25 9.02 7.36
CA MET A 324 2.59 8.83 6.81
C MET A 324 3.23 7.63 7.49
N TYR A 325 4.04 6.88 6.75
CA TYR A 325 4.75 5.74 7.31
C TYR A 325 5.76 6.20 8.38
N PRO A 326 5.83 5.55 9.57
CA PRO A 326 6.57 6.08 10.72
C PRO A 326 8.06 6.27 10.52
N THR A 327 8.70 5.54 9.59
CA THR A 327 10.14 5.69 9.33
C THR A 327 10.49 6.81 8.36
N CYS A 328 9.48 7.48 7.77
CA CYS A 328 9.74 8.61 6.88
C CYS A 328 10.47 9.74 7.63
N PRO A 329 11.51 10.35 7.02
CA PRO A 329 12.26 11.43 7.67
C PRO A 329 11.40 12.62 8.11
N SER A 330 10.33 12.92 7.36
CA SER A 330 9.40 14.03 7.65
C SER A 330 8.25 13.65 8.60
N TYR A 331 8.31 12.47 9.23
CA TYR A 331 7.25 12.00 10.12
C TYR A 331 7.17 12.90 11.38
N PRO A 332 5.99 13.48 11.70
CA PRO A 332 5.84 14.40 12.81
C PRO A 332 5.72 13.69 14.16
N GLN A 333 6.82 13.15 14.66
CA GLN A 333 6.88 12.31 15.87
C GLN A 333 6.23 12.95 17.10
N GLU A 334 6.49 14.25 17.34
CA GLU A 334 5.91 14.94 18.51
C GLU A 334 4.37 14.99 18.46
N LEU A 335 3.78 15.10 17.26
CA LEU A 335 2.33 15.06 17.08
C LEU A 335 1.82 13.62 17.25
N ALA A 336 2.51 12.65 16.69
CA ALA A 336 2.17 11.23 16.82
C ALA A 336 2.16 10.80 18.30
N ASP A 337 3.14 11.20 19.09
CA ASP A 337 3.23 10.90 20.51
C ASP A 337 2.05 11.49 21.31
N LYS A 338 1.56 12.67 20.92
CA LYS A 338 0.37 13.29 21.54
C LYS A 338 -0.93 12.54 21.24
N LEU A 339 -0.98 11.82 20.12
CA LEU A 339 -2.16 11.06 19.64
C LEU A 339 -2.10 9.57 20.01
N ALA A 340 -1.14 9.17 20.82
CA ALA A 340 -1.02 7.82 21.32
C ALA A 340 -2.29 7.38 22.10
N TYR A 341 -2.56 6.07 22.10
CA TYR A 341 -3.64 5.47 22.87
C TYR A 341 -3.64 5.97 24.33
N ASN A 342 -4.76 6.56 24.78
CA ASN A 342 -4.88 7.15 26.11
C ASN A 342 -6.34 7.27 26.54
N MET A 343 -6.82 6.30 27.31
CA MET A 343 -8.21 6.27 27.78
C MET A 343 -8.55 7.37 28.78
N ASP A 344 -7.60 7.84 29.58
CA ASP A 344 -7.85 8.96 30.50
C ASP A 344 -8.09 10.26 29.72
N THR A 345 -7.36 10.46 28.64
CA THR A 345 -7.57 11.60 27.75
C THR A 345 -8.91 11.47 27.01
N CYS A 346 -9.26 10.28 26.50
CA CYS A 346 -10.55 10.02 25.87
C CYS A 346 -11.71 10.39 26.83
N LYS A 347 -11.72 9.84 28.04
CA LYS A 347 -12.74 10.10 29.06
C LYS A 347 -12.87 11.58 29.37
N ARG A 348 -11.74 12.25 29.66
CA ARG A 348 -11.71 13.67 30.00
C ARG A 348 -12.29 14.55 28.89
N ILE A 349 -12.05 14.23 27.63
CA ILE A 349 -12.60 14.98 26.49
C ILE A 349 -14.08 14.72 26.34
N LEU A 350 -14.56 13.46 26.46
CA LEU A 350 -15.96 13.09 26.44
C LEU A 350 -16.75 13.81 27.55
N GLU A 351 -16.23 13.78 28.79
CA GLU A 351 -16.80 14.50 29.91
C GLU A 351 -16.91 16.01 29.63
N GLY A 352 -15.82 16.61 29.11
CA GLY A 352 -15.79 18.02 28.73
C GLY A 352 -16.77 18.36 27.60
N ALA A 353 -17.14 17.40 26.77
CA ALA A 353 -18.15 17.53 25.72
C ALA A 353 -19.58 17.26 26.21
N GLY A 354 -19.78 16.93 27.50
CA GLY A 354 -21.08 16.63 28.08
C GLY A 354 -21.57 15.21 27.83
N VAL A 355 -20.66 14.29 27.48
CA VAL A 355 -20.92 12.86 27.37
C VAL A 355 -20.56 12.22 28.69
N LEU A 356 -21.55 11.92 29.50
CA LEU A 356 -21.42 11.48 30.90
C LEU A 356 -22.47 10.41 31.19
N ASP A 357 -22.27 9.68 32.29
CA ASP A 357 -23.32 8.87 32.93
C ASP A 357 -24.23 9.83 33.75
N HIS A 358 -25.31 10.28 33.15
CA HIS A 358 -26.19 11.31 33.73
C HIS A 358 -27.18 10.77 34.76
N ASP A 359 -27.57 9.49 34.68
CA ASP A 359 -28.55 8.86 35.58
C ASP A 359 -27.96 7.78 36.51
N ASN A 360 -26.64 7.55 36.42
CA ASN A 360 -25.86 6.61 37.21
C ASN A 360 -26.25 5.14 36.97
N ASP A 361 -26.52 4.79 35.71
CA ASP A 361 -26.79 3.41 35.30
C ASP A 361 -25.54 2.68 34.76
N GLY A 362 -24.42 3.40 34.63
CA GLY A 362 -23.13 2.90 34.12
C GLY A 362 -22.94 3.06 32.63
N ARG A 363 -23.87 3.75 31.91
CA ARG A 363 -23.76 4.06 30.51
C ARG A 363 -23.47 5.54 30.29
N LEU A 364 -22.80 5.84 29.16
CA LEU A 364 -22.56 7.23 28.76
C LEU A 364 -23.68 7.72 27.86
N GLU A 365 -24.21 8.89 28.22
CA GLU A 365 -25.25 9.59 27.51
C GLU A 365 -24.83 11.01 27.13
N TYR A 366 -25.65 11.63 26.31
CA TYR A 366 -25.62 13.06 26.07
C TYR A 366 -27.00 13.70 26.28
N MET A 367 -27.02 15.00 26.60
CA MET A 367 -28.23 15.76 26.81
C MET A 367 -28.75 16.42 25.53
N SER A 368 -29.91 16.03 25.06
CA SER A 368 -30.63 16.67 23.94
C SER A 368 -32.12 16.87 24.29
N GLY A 369 -32.37 17.78 25.26
CA GLY A 369 -33.70 17.95 25.83
C GLY A 369 -34.12 16.87 26.82
N SER A 370 -33.64 15.66 26.68
CA SER A 370 -33.68 14.52 27.61
C SER A 370 -32.39 13.75 27.55
N ILE A 371 -32.16 12.84 28.50
CA ILE A 371 -31.03 11.89 28.48
C ILE A 371 -31.20 10.99 27.24
N GLN A 372 -30.10 10.83 26.49
CA GLN A 372 -30.04 9.99 25.30
C GLN A 372 -28.86 9.05 25.43
N GLU A 373 -29.09 7.75 25.49
CA GLU A 373 -28.06 6.74 25.41
C GLU A 373 -27.30 6.82 24.09
N ILE A 374 -26.01 6.47 24.12
CA ILE A 374 -25.15 6.45 22.95
C ILE A 374 -24.94 5.01 22.54
N GLU A 375 -25.40 4.68 21.33
CA GLU A 375 -25.05 3.47 20.62
C GLU A 375 -24.43 3.84 19.27
N LEU A 376 -23.20 3.42 19.03
CA LEU A 376 -22.47 3.69 17.78
C LEU A 376 -22.42 2.44 16.89
N SER A 377 -22.75 2.61 15.63
CA SER A 377 -22.61 1.58 14.61
C SER A 377 -21.22 1.64 13.99
N PHE A 378 -20.42 0.56 14.14
CA PHE A 378 -19.09 0.43 13.56
C PHE A 378 -19.09 -0.62 12.44
N LEU A 379 -19.07 -0.16 11.19
CA LEU A 379 -19.11 -0.99 10.00
C LEU A 379 -17.71 -1.52 9.65
N VAL A 380 -17.56 -2.82 9.43
CA VAL A 380 -16.30 -3.47 9.06
C VAL A 380 -16.53 -4.57 8.02
N CYS A 381 -15.59 -4.73 7.09
CA CYS A 381 -15.62 -5.86 6.14
C CYS A 381 -15.19 -7.16 6.85
N SER A 382 -16.03 -8.20 6.77
CA SER A 382 -15.78 -9.50 7.40
C SER A 382 -14.69 -10.32 6.71
N ASP A 383 -14.29 -9.96 5.49
CA ASP A 383 -13.27 -10.67 4.72
C ASP A 383 -11.84 -10.46 5.29
N SER A 384 -11.69 -9.52 6.25
CA SER A 384 -10.44 -9.29 6.97
C SER A 384 -10.61 -9.49 8.48
N SER A 385 -10.04 -10.56 9.00
CA SER A 385 -10.05 -10.85 10.44
C SER A 385 -9.32 -9.79 11.27
N ALA A 386 -8.26 -9.19 10.72
CA ALA A 386 -7.51 -8.13 11.38
C ALA A 386 -8.36 -6.86 11.56
N LYS A 387 -9.08 -6.42 10.52
CA LYS A 387 -10.00 -5.26 10.60
C LYS A 387 -11.11 -5.51 11.62
N ALA A 388 -11.72 -6.69 11.57
CA ALA A 388 -12.74 -7.09 12.54
C ALA A 388 -12.16 -7.15 13.97
N GLY A 389 -10.94 -7.63 14.14
CA GLY A 389 -10.24 -7.69 15.41
C GLY A 389 -10.04 -6.30 16.03
N VAL A 390 -9.52 -5.34 15.26
CA VAL A 390 -9.34 -3.94 15.73
C VAL A 390 -10.69 -3.31 16.11
N ALA A 391 -11.74 -3.53 15.30
CA ALA A 391 -13.07 -2.99 15.58
C ALA A 391 -13.67 -3.58 16.87
N ASN A 392 -13.55 -4.88 17.09
CA ASN A 392 -14.00 -5.54 18.31
C ASN A 392 -13.21 -5.07 19.54
N ARG A 393 -11.88 -4.93 19.41
CA ARG A 393 -11.03 -4.38 20.47
C ARG A 393 -11.45 -2.98 20.88
N PHE A 394 -11.74 -2.11 19.89
CA PHE A 394 -12.25 -0.77 20.15
C PHE A 394 -13.62 -0.84 20.87
N ALA A 395 -14.54 -1.69 20.44
CA ALA A 395 -15.84 -1.85 21.08
C ALA A 395 -15.73 -2.31 22.55
N GLU A 396 -14.83 -3.27 22.86
CA GLU A 396 -14.55 -3.70 24.22
C GLU A 396 -13.99 -2.55 25.10
N ILE A 397 -13.06 -1.77 24.55
CA ILE A 397 -12.49 -0.60 25.24
C ILE A 397 -13.59 0.40 25.55
N MET A 398 -14.48 0.72 24.59
CA MET A 398 -15.55 1.68 24.80
C MET A 398 -16.61 1.18 25.76
N ASP A 399 -16.97 -0.11 25.72
CA ASP A 399 -17.91 -0.71 26.69
C ASP A 399 -17.36 -0.61 28.13
N SER A 400 -16.05 -0.74 28.31
CA SER A 400 -15.40 -0.59 29.63
C SER A 400 -15.60 0.78 30.29
N ILE A 401 -15.96 1.79 29.51
CA ILE A 401 -16.28 3.14 29.99
C ILE A 401 -17.76 3.48 29.90
N GLY A 402 -18.60 2.51 29.50
CA GLY A 402 -20.05 2.70 29.41
C GLY A 402 -20.56 3.21 28.05
N LEU A 403 -19.73 3.26 26.99
CA LEU A 403 -20.15 3.65 25.66
C LEU A 403 -20.36 2.42 24.78
N THR A 404 -21.57 2.22 24.29
CA THR A 404 -21.93 1.06 23.46
C THR A 404 -21.47 1.25 22.02
N VAL A 405 -20.74 0.26 21.49
CA VAL A 405 -20.36 0.19 20.06
C VAL A 405 -20.80 -1.15 19.50
N VAL A 406 -21.65 -1.12 18.48
CA VAL A 406 -22.12 -2.31 17.76
C VAL A 406 -21.27 -2.50 16.52
N VAL A 407 -20.46 -3.56 16.49
CA VAL A 407 -19.63 -3.91 15.33
C VAL A 407 -20.49 -4.68 14.32
N ASN A 408 -20.72 -4.07 13.16
CA ASN A 408 -21.45 -4.65 12.03
C ASN A 408 -20.43 -5.20 11.02
N SER A 409 -20.16 -6.49 11.11
CA SER A 409 -19.23 -7.20 10.22
C SER A 409 -19.99 -7.78 9.03
N LEU A 410 -19.73 -7.28 7.83
CA LEU A 410 -20.45 -7.63 6.60
C LEU A 410 -19.50 -8.15 5.53
N PRO A 411 -19.93 -9.11 4.69
CA PRO A 411 -19.21 -9.48 3.47
C PRO A 411 -19.00 -8.27 2.56
N TRP A 412 -18.00 -8.33 1.69
CA TRP A 412 -17.58 -7.19 0.86
C TRP A 412 -18.72 -6.46 0.13
N ASP A 413 -19.60 -7.18 -0.57
CA ASP A 413 -20.68 -6.55 -1.35
C ASP A 413 -21.67 -5.82 -0.46
N ASP A 414 -22.06 -6.43 0.68
CA ASP A 414 -22.98 -5.84 1.66
C ASP A 414 -22.32 -4.66 2.39
N TYR A 415 -21.00 -4.76 2.68
CA TYR A 415 -20.20 -3.70 3.27
C TYR A 415 -20.17 -2.46 2.36
N VAL A 416 -19.90 -2.64 1.06
CA VAL A 416 -19.90 -1.55 0.07
C VAL A 416 -21.28 -0.94 -0.06
N GLU A 417 -22.35 -1.73 -0.06
CA GLU A 417 -23.74 -1.24 -0.12
C GLU A 417 -24.07 -0.39 1.12
N ALA A 418 -23.67 -0.83 2.32
CA ALA A 418 -23.87 -0.08 3.57
C ALA A 418 -23.08 1.25 3.57
N LEU A 419 -21.83 1.27 3.05
CA LEU A 419 -21.06 2.50 2.87
C LEU A 419 -21.79 3.49 1.95
N GLN A 420 -22.28 3.03 0.81
CA GLN A 420 -22.98 3.85 -0.18
C GLN A 420 -24.29 4.44 0.38
N LYS A 421 -24.98 3.68 1.22
CA LYS A 421 -26.21 4.14 1.91
C LYS A 421 -25.92 5.04 3.11
N GLY A 422 -24.69 5.04 3.63
CA GLY A 422 -24.32 5.76 4.86
C GLY A 422 -24.90 5.13 6.13
N GLU A 423 -25.06 3.81 6.16
CA GLU A 423 -25.64 3.04 7.27
C GLU A 423 -24.57 2.72 8.33
N PHE A 424 -23.90 3.75 8.87
CA PHE A 424 -22.87 3.64 9.89
C PHE A 424 -22.65 4.97 10.62
N ASP A 425 -22.13 4.93 11.84
CA ASP A 425 -21.52 6.09 12.52
C ASP A 425 -20.02 6.17 12.25
N MET A 426 -19.37 5.01 12.14
CA MET A 426 -17.97 4.89 11.71
C MET A 426 -17.77 3.63 10.88
N TYR A 427 -16.77 3.64 9.99
CA TYR A 427 -16.36 2.45 9.24
C TYR A 427 -14.85 2.26 9.26
N TYR A 428 -14.41 1.00 9.17
CA TYR A 428 -13.00 0.65 9.02
C TYR A 428 -12.66 0.56 7.53
N GLY A 429 -11.79 1.45 7.06
CA GLY A 429 -11.32 1.50 5.68
C GLY A 429 -9.85 1.16 5.54
N GLU A 430 -9.47 0.86 4.33
CA GLU A 430 -8.09 0.69 3.88
C GLU A 430 -7.92 1.41 2.55
N ILE A 431 -6.80 2.08 2.36
CA ILE A 431 -6.47 2.78 1.11
C ILE A 431 -4.98 2.66 0.82
N LYS A 432 -4.65 2.32 -0.43
CA LYS A 432 -3.28 2.40 -0.92
C LYS A 432 -2.96 3.84 -1.30
N LEU A 433 -2.17 4.52 -0.48
CA LEU A 433 -1.72 5.87 -0.76
C LEU A 433 -0.65 5.88 -1.85
N ARG A 434 -0.39 7.07 -2.39
CA ARG A 434 0.75 7.34 -3.27
C ARG A 434 2.02 7.53 -2.41
N ASN A 435 3.20 7.39 -2.99
CA ASN A 435 4.47 7.53 -2.27
C ASN A 435 4.72 8.93 -1.68
N ASN A 436 3.93 9.93 -2.04
CA ASN A 436 3.91 11.28 -1.44
C ASN A 436 2.87 11.44 -0.32
N PHE A 437 2.17 10.36 0.07
CA PHE A 437 1.12 10.35 1.10
C PHE A 437 -0.03 11.33 0.85
N ASP A 438 -0.43 11.47 -0.40
CA ASP A 438 -1.57 12.27 -0.82
C ASP A 438 -2.90 11.62 -0.41
N LEU A 439 -3.73 12.33 0.36
CA LEU A 439 -5.04 11.91 0.83
C LEU A 439 -6.20 12.62 0.12
N THR A 440 -5.94 13.31 -0.99
CA THR A 440 -6.96 14.08 -1.71
C THR A 440 -8.19 13.23 -2.02
N GLU A 441 -8.01 11.99 -2.49
CA GLU A 441 -9.13 11.12 -2.83
C GLU A 441 -10.07 10.83 -1.65
N LEU A 442 -9.53 10.75 -0.42
CA LEU A 442 -10.30 10.45 0.78
C LEU A 442 -10.94 11.69 1.41
N LEU A 443 -10.28 12.85 1.32
CA LEU A 443 -10.66 14.07 2.05
C LEU A 443 -11.33 15.13 1.19
N ASP A 444 -11.32 15.00 -0.15
CA ASP A 444 -11.93 15.98 -1.04
C ASP A 444 -13.47 15.89 -0.97
N PRO A 445 -14.16 17.00 -0.60
CA PRO A 445 -15.62 17.06 -0.63
C PRO A 445 -16.22 16.76 -2.01
N ASP A 446 -15.49 17.06 -3.09
CA ASP A 446 -15.93 16.81 -4.46
C ASP A 446 -15.81 15.33 -4.85
N ASN A 447 -15.00 14.55 -4.14
CA ASN A 447 -14.89 13.09 -4.32
C ASN A 447 -15.90 12.28 -3.47
N LYS A 448 -16.93 12.93 -3.00
CA LYS A 448 -18.03 12.29 -2.30
C LYS A 448 -18.75 11.29 -3.21
N TYR A 449 -19.04 10.11 -2.66
CA TYR A 449 -19.92 9.15 -3.32
C TYR A 449 -21.31 9.75 -3.58
N ASP A 450 -21.77 9.68 -4.82
CA ASP A 450 -23.12 10.03 -5.25
C ASP A 450 -23.49 9.10 -6.42
N GLU A 451 -24.53 8.28 -6.24
CA GLU A 451 -24.91 7.25 -7.22
C GLU A 451 -25.15 7.82 -8.62
N GLU A 452 -25.69 9.04 -8.72
CA GLU A 452 -26.01 9.68 -9.99
C GLU A 452 -24.86 10.53 -10.56
N LYS A 453 -24.11 11.24 -9.70
CA LYS A 453 -23.14 12.26 -10.12
C LYS A 453 -21.69 11.78 -10.03
N ASN A 454 -21.36 11.03 -8.98
CA ASN A 454 -20.01 10.51 -8.74
C ASN A 454 -20.05 9.09 -8.17
N PRO A 455 -20.43 8.08 -8.96
CA PRO A 455 -20.53 6.70 -8.50
C PRO A 455 -19.17 6.06 -8.16
N ASN A 456 -18.06 6.72 -8.49
CA ASN A 456 -16.71 6.28 -8.18
C ASN A 456 -16.09 7.06 -7.00
N GLY A 457 -16.83 7.98 -6.38
CA GLY A 457 -16.37 8.70 -5.20
C GLY A 457 -16.16 7.75 -4.02
N ILE A 458 -15.07 7.94 -3.29
CA ILE A 458 -14.72 7.11 -2.12
C ILE A 458 -14.86 7.84 -0.78
N ASN A 459 -15.21 9.12 -0.80
CA ASN A 459 -15.54 9.85 0.42
C ASN A 459 -16.99 9.56 0.84
N PHE A 460 -17.15 8.60 1.75
CA PHE A 460 -18.44 8.21 2.33
C PHE A 460 -18.77 8.98 3.63
N THR A 461 -17.82 9.75 4.18
CA THR A 461 -17.94 10.41 5.49
C THR A 461 -18.89 11.58 5.52
N GLY A 462 -19.15 12.19 4.37
CA GLY A 462 -19.93 13.43 4.28
C GLY A 462 -19.15 14.70 4.60
N ILE A 463 -17.82 14.63 4.61
CA ILE A 463 -16.93 15.80 4.71
C ILE A 463 -17.36 16.87 3.72
N THR A 464 -17.45 18.11 4.20
CA THR A 464 -17.79 19.29 3.39
C THR A 464 -16.75 20.42 3.54
N ASP A 465 -15.80 20.27 4.45
CA ASP A 465 -14.80 21.29 4.74
C ASP A 465 -13.66 21.26 3.70
N PRO A 466 -13.50 22.31 2.88
CA PRO A 466 -12.46 22.36 1.85
C PRO A 466 -11.04 22.60 2.43
N ASN A 467 -10.93 22.93 3.71
CA ASN A 467 -9.63 23.23 4.30
C ASN A 467 -8.72 21.99 4.37
N TYR A 468 -9.28 20.78 4.43
CA TYR A 468 -8.46 19.56 4.35
C TYR A 468 -7.64 19.53 3.07
N VAL A 469 -8.29 19.76 1.92
CA VAL A 469 -7.63 19.80 0.61
C VAL A 469 -6.71 21.00 0.50
N MET A 470 -7.07 22.15 1.07
CA MET A 470 -6.21 23.35 1.06
C MET A 470 -4.88 23.08 1.78
N TYR A 471 -4.90 22.59 3.02
CA TYR A 471 -3.68 22.28 3.76
C TYR A 471 -2.88 21.14 3.12
N LEU A 472 -3.55 20.14 2.55
CA LEU A 472 -2.91 19.04 1.84
C LEU A 472 -2.20 19.55 0.57
N ASN A 473 -2.84 20.41 -0.23
CA ASN A 473 -2.23 21.02 -1.41
C ASN A 473 -1.05 21.92 -1.03
N ASP A 474 -1.13 22.66 0.09
CA ASP A 474 -0.01 23.42 0.60
C ASP A 474 1.21 22.54 0.91
N TYR A 475 0.96 21.36 1.50
CA TYR A 475 2.02 20.37 1.76
C TYR A 475 2.57 19.77 0.47
N LEU A 476 1.71 19.34 -0.45
CA LEU A 476 2.14 18.73 -1.71
C LEU A 476 2.97 19.72 -2.55
N ALA A 477 2.54 20.98 -2.61
CA ALA A 477 3.24 22.02 -3.36
C ALA A 477 4.51 22.56 -2.68
N ALA A 478 4.76 22.17 -1.43
CA ALA A 478 5.91 22.69 -0.67
C ALA A 478 7.24 22.13 -1.21
N GLY A 479 8.22 23.01 -1.39
CA GLY A 479 9.61 22.63 -1.61
C GLY A 479 10.24 22.07 -0.32
N ASP A 480 11.45 21.52 -0.44
CA ASP A 480 12.13 20.77 0.63
C ASP A 480 12.22 21.52 1.99
N VAL A 481 12.42 22.84 1.95
CA VAL A 481 12.62 23.66 3.16
C VAL A 481 11.35 23.81 3.97
N GLU A 482 10.19 23.90 3.33
CA GLU A 482 8.91 24.18 3.99
C GLU A 482 8.04 22.93 4.18
N ARG A 483 8.39 21.82 3.57
CA ARG A 483 7.57 20.60 3.49
C ARG A 483 7.18 20.08 4.88
N ASP A 484 8.14 19.92 5.78
CA ASP A 484 7.88 19.39 7.12
C ASP A 484 6.93 20.29 7.92
N TYR A 485 7.12 21.60 7.80
CA TYR A 485 6.23 22.56 8.45
C TYR A 485 4.81 22.49 7.89
N LYS A 486 4.68 22.43 6.56
CA LYS A 486 3.37 22.34 5.90
C LYS A 486 2.68 21.01 6.19
N TYR A 487 3.43 19.91 6.26
CA TYR A 487 2.89 18.62 6.66
C TYR A 487 2.39 18.63 8.10
N ASN A 488 3.15 19.20 9.02
CA ASN A 488 2.71 19.39 10.42
C ASN A 488 1.43 20.22 10.52
N GLN A 489 1.28 21.28 9.71
CA GLN A 489 0.04 22.07 9.67
C GLN A 489 -1.15 21.22 9.18
N PHE A 490 -0.97 20.45 8.10
CA PHE A 490 -1.98 19.54 7.59
C PHE A 490 -2.38 18.51 8.64
N CYS A 491 -1.42 17.81 9.23
CA CYS A 491 -1.68 16.78 10.23
C CYS A 491 -2.36 17.35 11.49
N SER A 492 -1.95 18.54 11.95
CA SER A 492 -2.61 19.19 13.08
C SER A 492 -4.08 19.49 12.78
N TYR A 493 -4.35 20.06 11.59
CA TYR A 493 -5.72 20.34 11.17
C TYR A 493 -6.56 19.05 11.04
N LEU A 494 -6.00 18.02 10.39
CA LEU A 494 -6.65 16.72 10.23
C LEU A 494 -7.01 16.09 11.58
N THR A 495 -6.09 16.09 12.52
CA THR A 495 -6.27 15.44 13.82
C THR A 495 -7.21 16.22 14.74
N GLU A 496 -7.16 17.57 14.77
CA GLU A 496 -8.07 18.40 15.55
C GLU A 496 -9.53 18.29 15.09
N ASN A 497 -9.76 18.13 13.78
CA ASN A 497 -11.11 17.97 13.21
C ASN A 497 -11.53 16.49 13.07
N CYS A 498 -10.55 15.59 13.05
CA CYS A 498 -10.69 14.14 13.15
C CYS A 498 -11.78 13.51 12.26
N PRO A 499 -11.80 13.77 10.94
CA PRO A 499 -12.73 13.10 10.03
C PRO A 499 -12.39 11.62 9.89
N ILE A 500 -11.11 11.30 10.05
CA ILE A 500 -10.55 9.95 10.08
C ILE A 500 -9.60 9.79 11.26
N VAL A 501 -9.45 8.55 11.71
CA VAL A 501 -8.41 8.10 12.64
C VAL A 501 -7.52 7.13 11.89
N VAL A 502 -6.26 7.48 11.70
CA VAL A 502 -5.27 6.56 11.13
C VAL A 502 -4.93 5.49 12.16
N ILE A 503 -4.91 4.22 11.75
CA ILE A 503 -4.57 3.08 12.60
C ILE A 503 -3.11 2.66 12.37
N GLY A 504 -2.68 2.59 11.11
CA GLY A 504 -1.32 2.21 10.74
C GLY A 504 -1.20 1.86 9.27
N PHE A 505 -0.07 1.29 8.93
CA PHE A 505 0.24 0.81 7.59
C PHE A 505 0.57 -0.68 7.64
N GLU A 506 0.09 -1.44 6.70
CA GLU A 506 0.48 -2.82 6.58
C GLU A 506 1.87 -2.97 5.92
N LYS A 507 2.49 -4.13 6.15
CA LYS A 507 3.69 -4.58 5.45
C LYS A 507 3.36 -5.81 4.65
N GLN A 508 4.05 -6.01 3.56
CA GLN A 508 4.07 -7.27 2.83
C GLN A 508 5.35 -8.03 3.14
N GLU A 509 5.37 -9.30 2.76
CA GLU A 509 6.49 -10.21 3.02
C GLU A 509 7.03 -10.75 1.71
N ILE A 510 8.35 -10.80 1.58
CA ILE A 510 9.02 -11.66 0.62
C ILE A 510 9.50 -12.91 1.37
N ILE A 511 9.22 -14.07 0.81
CA ILE A 511 9.48 -15.37 1.42
C ILE A 511 10.42 -16.15 0.51
N THR A 512 11.50 -16.68 1.10
CA THR A 512 12.50 -17.49 0.43
C THR A 512 12.81 -18.74 1.25
N HIS A 513 13.35 -19.78 0.63
CA HIS A 513 13.81 -20.96 1.35
C HIS A 513 15.02 -20.60 2.21
N ARG A 514 15.04 -21.15 3.44
CA ARG A 514 16.11 -20.89 4.40
C ARG A 514 17.46 -21.36 3.86
N GLY A 515 18.44 -20.44 3.88
CA GLY A 515 19.80 -20.70 3.43
C GLY A 515 20.00 -20.74 1.92
N CYS A 516 18.94 -20.56 1.11
CA CYS A 516 19.03 -20.53 -0.35
C CYS A 516 19.36 -19.15 -0.88
N VAL A 517 18.76 -18.13 -0.30
CA VAL A 517 18.92 -16.75 -0.74
C VAL A 517 19.40 -15.89 0.42
N LYS A 518 20.46 -15.11 0.19
CA LYS A 518 20.98 -14.11 1.13
C LYS A 518 20.98 -12.73 0.47
N GLY A 519 21.00 -11.67 1.28
CA GLY A 519 21.07 -10.30 0.78
C GLY A 519 19.76 -9.77 0.23
N VAL A 520 18.63 -10.38 0.59
CA VAL A 520 17.29 -9.87 0.24
C VAL A 520 17.09 -8.50 0.88
N ASP A 521 16.87 -7.49 0.05
CA ASP A 521 16.70 -6.07 0.42
C ASP A 521 15.40 -5.52 -0.20
N ALA A 522 14.28 -6.19 0.11
CA ALA A 522 12.97 -5.81 -0.39
C ALA A 522 12.56 -4.43 0.12
N ASN A 523 11.97 -3.61 -0.74
CA ASN A 523 11.48 -2.28 -0.35
C ASN A 523 10.04 -2.02 -0.86
N ALA A 524 9.47 -0.89 -0.43
CA ALA A 524 8.09 -0.50 -0.71
C ALA A 524 7.73 -0.39 -2.21
N GLY A 525 8.71 -0.19 -3.07
CA GLY A 525 8.53 -0.03 -4.52
C GLY A 525 8.83 -1.27 -5.33
N ASN A 526 9.70 -2.15 -4.80
CA ASN A 526 10.24 -3.29 -5.52
C ASN A 526 10.65 -4.40 -4.54
N PRO A 527 9.89 -5.49 -4.40
CA PRO A 527 10.26 -6.62 -3.54
C PRO A 527 11.58 -7.30 -3.93
N LEU A 528 11.99 -7.21 -5.20
CA LEU A 528 13.26 -7.73 -5.71
C LEU A 528 14.35 -6.66 -5.83
N TYR A 529 14.20 -5.55 -5.09
CA TYR A 529 15.21 -4.49 -5.07
C TYR A 529 16.60 -5.07 -4.78
N ASN A 530 17.62 -4.54 -5.45
CA ASN A 530 18.99 -5.04 -5.34
C ASN A 530 19.18 -6.54 -5.65
N PHE A 531 18.32 -7.14 -6.46
CA PHE A 531 18.43 -8.55 -6.84
C PHE A 531 19.83 -8.92 -7.33
N GLN A 532 20.52 -8.04 -8.01
CA GLN A 532 21.92 -8.23 -8.46
C GLN A 532 22.93 -8.47 -7.32
N ASN A 533 22.58 -8.09 -6.09
CA ASN A 533 23.43 -8.28 -4.90
C ASN A 533 23.02 -9.52 -4.08
N TRP A 534 22.00 -10.25 -4.52
CA TRP A 534 21.59 -11.46 -3.83
C TRP A 534 22.63 -12.57 -4.03
N GLU A 535 22.90 -13.33 -2.97
CA GLU A 535 23.66 -14.56 -3.04
C GLU A 535 22.68 -15.73 -3.11
N ILE A 536 22.60 -16.41 -4.26
CA ILE A 536 21.71 -17.53 -4.49
C ILE A 536 22.54 -18.81 -4.49
N THR A 537 22.15 -19.75 -3.63
CA THR A 537 22.77 -21.08 -3.54
C THR A 537 21.78 -22.09 -4.07
N LEU A 538 22.02 -22.57 -5.27
CA LEU A 538 21.30 -23.67 -5.88
C LEU A 538 21.96 -24.99 -5.47
N GLY A 539 21.21 -25.99 -5.08
CA GLY A 539 21.40 -27.41 -4.86
C GLY A 539 22.69 -27.99 -4.31
#